data_e604439fa1f881d7e3ef8981ec573495
#
_entry.id   e604439fa1f881d7e3ef8981ec573495
#
_cell.length_a   1.000
_cell.length_b   1.000
_cell.length_c   1.000
_cell.angle_alpha   90.00
_cell.angle_beta   90.00
_cell.angle_gamma   90.00
#
_symmetry.space_group_name_H-M   'P 1'
#
loop_
_entity.id
_entity.type
_entity.pdbx_description
1 polymer ?
#
loop_
_entity_poly.entity_id
_entity_poly.type
_entity_poly.pdbx_seq_one_letter_code
_entity_poly.pdbx_strand_id
1 'polypeptide(L)'
;MEQAVKRMDASFSVSGQLNPGDLPEVKAQGFRTVICNRPDHEGGSDQPDHQAMERAAAASGIAFRYLPISTSGATPDQARELKSWLDALPSPILAYCRTGNRSAKLYQAATQKGRETPRYDVIVMGGGSAGIAVTASLLKRDPSLRVAIIEPATEHYYQPAWTLVGGGAYSIEDTVRPMASVIPDKVDWLQASVSAFAADRKVVLLSDGTELVYQQLIVCPGLQLAWENVEGLEDTLGKNGVTSNYRHDLAPYTWELVRALRRGKVLFTQPPMPIKCAGAPQKALYLSCDHWRKTGVLASISVEFNLAAPALFGVPAFVAPLMKYVEAYGAGLAFQSNLVKVDGASKTAWFDVTDAGGTVTRVEKTFDVLHVVPPQQAPDVIRRSELADKAGWFEVDPATLQHPRYPEIFAVGDVCGTTNAKTAAAARKQVVVVADNLIAVRKGAELPGRYDGYGSCPLTVENGKVILAEFGYGGKLLPTFPMDPTVPRTSAWFLKARFLPWFYWNGMLKGREWFTGCSAK
;
A
#
# COMPACT_ATOMS: atom_id res chain seq x y z
N MET A 1 7.45 -34.21 -34.22
CA MET A 1 7.28 -33.10 -33.23
C MET A 1 7.21 -33.67 -31.83
N GLU A 2 8.21 -33.41 -31.01
CA GLU A 2 8.26 -33.91 -29.60
C GLU A 2 7.47 -33.02 -28.62
N GLN A 3 6.95 -31.88 -29.10
CA GLN A 3 6.27 -30.90 -28.22
C GLN A 3 4.75 -30.90 -28.44
N ALA A 4 4.01 -30.99 -27.34
CA ALA A 4 2.55 -31.00 -27.34
C ALA A 4 1.97 -29.69 -27.92
N VAL A 5 1.20 -29.79 -29.00
CA VAL A 5 0.38 -28.69 -29.51
C VAL A 5 -0.84 -28.53 -28.60
N LYS A 6 -0.98 -27.36 -28.02
CA LYS A 6 -2.16 -26.98 -27.22
C LYS A 6 -3.15 -26.20 -28.07
N ARG A 7 -4.33 -26.75 -28.25
CA ARG A 7 -5.43 -26.07 -28.94
C ARG A 7 -6.03 -24.99 -28.06
N MET A 8 -6.16 -23.80 -28.60
CA MET A 8 -6.81 -22.65 -27.95
C MET A 8 -8.29 -22.54 -28.39
N ASP A 9 -8.55 -22.71 -29.72
CA ASP A 9 -9.90 -22.83 -30.28
C ASP A 9 -9.86 -23.62 -31.61
N ALA A 10 -10.92 -23.52 -32.44
CA ALA A 10 -11.00 -24.24 -33.71
C ALA A 10 -9.98 -23.76 -34.75
N SER A 11 -9.52 -22.51 -34.64
CA SER A 11 -8.69 -21.82 -35.66
C SER A 11 -7.26 -21.55 -35.20
N PHE A 12 -6.98 -21.68 -33.88
CA PHE A 12 -5.70 -21.29 -33.29
C PHE A 12 -5.18 -22.30 -32.28
N SER A 13 -3.89 -22.60 -32.40
CA SER A 13 -3.16 -23.48 -31.48
C SER A 13 -1.81 -22.88 -31.12
N VAL A 14 -1.22 -23.33 -30.01
CA VAL A 14 0.11 -22.91 -29.56
C VAL A 14 1.02 -24.10 -29.31
N SER A 15 2.33 -23.89 -29.50
CA SER A 15 3.36 -24.90 -29.21
C SER A 15 4.60 -24.27 -28.58
N GLY A 16 5.49 -25.12 -28.08
CA GLY A 16 6.86 -24.75 -27.78
C GLY A 16 7.67 -24.45 -29.04
N GLN A 17 8.98 -24.28 -28.87
CA GLN A 17 9.91 -23.95 -29.97
C GLN A 17 9.75 -24.92 -31.13
N LEU A 18 9.60 -24.35 -32.33
CA LEU A 18 9.65 -25.10 -33.61
C LEU A 18 11.01 -24.89 -34.28
N ASN A 19 11.47 -25.92 -35.01
CA ASN A 19 12.62 -25.85 -35.88
C ASN A 19 12.21 -25.92 -37.36
N PRO A 20 13.05 -25.49 -38.30
CA PRO A 20 12.74 -25.55 -39.74
C PRO A 20 12.28 -26.95 -40.21
N GLY A 21 12.86 -28.01 -39.66
CA GLY A 21 12.52 -29.42 -39.97
C GLY A 21 11.13 -29.84 -39.50
N ASP A 22 10.50 -29.14 -38.58
CA ASP A 22 9.16 -29.48 -38.06
C ASP A 22 8.02 -28.98 -39.00
N LEU A 23 8.31 -28.06 -39.92
CA LEU A 23 7.27 -27.40 -40.72
C LEU A 23 6.53 -28.30 -41.72
N PRO A 24 7.18 -29.30 -42.34
CA PRO A 24 6.43 -30.29 -43.15
C PRO A 24 5.39 -31.05 -42.32
N GLU A 25 5.71 -31.41 -41.07
CA GLU A 25 4.77 -32.10 -40.18
C GLU A 25 3.64 -31.14 -39.74
N VAL A 26 3.98 -29.89 -39.39
CA VAL A 26 2.98 -28.82 -39.09
C VAL A 26 1.98 -28.67 -40.27
N LYS A 27 2.46 -28.72 -41.52
CA LYS A 27 1.61 -28.70 -42.72
C LYS A 27 0.73 -29.94 -42.81
N ALA A 28 1.30 -31.12 -42.52
CA ALA A 28 0.55 -32.39 -42.56
C ALA A 28 -0.56 -32.44 -41.50
N GLN A 29 -0.38 -31.76 -40.36
CA GLN A 29 -1.39 -31.58 -39.31
C GLN A 29 -2.49 -30.56 -39.70
N GLY A 30 -2.43 -29.94 -40.90
CA GLY A 30 -3.45 -29.06 -41.43
C GLY A 30 -3.26 -27.58 -41.12
N PHE A 31 -2.21 -27.17 -40.45
CA PHE A 31 -1.93 -25.75 -40.21
C PHE A 31 -1.55 -25.05 -41.51
N ARG A 32 -2.08 -23.82 -41.67
CA ARG A 32 -1.87 -22.99 -42.85
C ARG A 32 -1.00 -21.78 -42.59
N THR A 33 -0.91 -21.35 -41.33
CA THR A 33 -0.07 -20.24 -40.87
C THR A 33 0.73 -20.63 -39.65
N VAL A 34 1.98 -20.17 -39.57
CA VAL A 34 2.83 -20.24 -38.41
C VAL A 34 3.20 -18.84 -37.93
N ILE A 35 3.07 -18.56 -36.65
CA ILE A 35 3.47 -17.28 -36.04
C ILE A 35 4.60 -17.54 -35.03
N CYS A 36 5.75 -16.88 -35.22
CA CYS A 36 6.86 -16.90 -34.28
C CYS A 36 6.73 -15.75 -33.27
N ASN A 37 6.51 -16.08 -32.01
CA ASN A 37 6.50 -15.10 -30.91
C ASN A 37 7.79 -15.11 -30.07
N ARG A 38 8.77 -15.91 -30.44
CA ARG A 38 10.05 -15.96 -29.75
C ARG A 38 11.02 -14.94 -30.36
N PRO A 39 11.58 -13.98 -29.56
CA PRO A 39 12.64 -13.10 -30.05
C PRO A 39 13.85 -13.89 -30.57
N ASP A 40 14.46 -13.42 -31.65
CA ASP A 40 15.70 -14.00 -32.14
C ASP A 40 16.81 -13.92 -31.08
N HIS A 41 17.71 -14.88 -31.10
CA HIS A 41 18.87 -14.98 -30.19
C HIS A 41 18.55 -15.16 -28.69
N GLU A 42 17.27 -15.28 -28.30
CA GLU A 42 16.87 -15.51 -26.91
C GLU A 42 17.44 -16.83 -26.34
N GLY A 43 17.60 -17.83 -27.18
CA GLY A 43 18.13 -19.17 -26.82
C GLY A 43 19.56 -19.43 -27.27
N GLY A 44 20.30 -18.41 -27.69
CA GLY A 44 21.64 -18.54 -28.21
C GLY A 44 21.70 -19.09 -29.63
N SER A 45 22.85 -19.73 -30.00
CA SER A 45 23.13 -20.22 -31.35
C SER A 45 22.22 -21.36 -31.81
N ASP A 46 21.65 -22.12 -30.88
CA ASP A 46 20.82 -23.29 -31.16
C ASP A 46 19.37 -22.93 -31.51
N GLN A 47 18.99 -21.68 -31.37
CA GLN A 47 17.67 -21.17 -31.75
C GLN A 47 17.68 -20.73 -33.22
N PRO A 48 16.83 -21.32 -34.09
CA PRO A 48 16.63 -20.80 -35.43
C PRO A 48 16.13 -19.35 -35.39
N ASP A 49 16.71 -18.50 -36.22
CA ASP A 49 16.20 -17.15 -36.42
C ASP A 49 14.88 -17.15 -37.19
N HIS A 50 14.13 -16.05 -37.10
CA HIS A 50 12.84 -15.96 -37.79
C HIS A 50 12.97 -16.07 -39.31
N GLN A 51 14.09 -15.64 -39.91
CA GLN A 51 14.31 -15.71 -41.36
C GLN A 51 14.51 -17.15 -41.85
N ALA A 52 15.22 -17.98 -41.06
CA ALA A 52 15.36 -19.40 -41.33
C ALA A 52 14.00 -20.11 -41.26
N MET A 53 13.18 -19.75 -40.27
CA MET A 53 11.83 -20.28 -40.12
C MET A 53 10.91 -19.84 -41.26
N GLU A 54 11.01 -18.58 -41.70
CA GLU A 54 10.24 -18.04 -42.83
C GLU A 54 10.56 -18.76 -44.14
N ARG A 55 11.85 -18.97 -44.46
CA ARG A 55 12.28 -19.73 -45.64
C ARG A 55 11.74 -21.17 -45.64
N ALA A 56 11.81 -21.85 -44.48
CA ALA A 56 11.31 -23.21 -44.35
C ALA A 56 9.76 -23.26 -44.43
N ALA A 57 9.05 -22.27 -43.92
CA ALA A 57 7.61 -22.13 -44.02
C ALA A 57 7.19 -21.94 -45.48
N ALA A 58 7.89 -21.06 -46.23
CA ALA A 58 7.65 -20.84 -47.64
C ALA A 58 7.88 -22.12 -48.48
N ALA A 59 8.97 -22.89 -48.19
CA ALA A 59 9.24 -24.18 -48.84
C ALA A 59 8.16 -25.23 -48.55
N SER A 60 7.51 -25.14 -47.37
CA SER A 60 6.41 -26.05 -46.97
C SER A 60 5.03 -25.52 -47.40
N GLY A 61 4.93 -24.36 -48.04
CA GLY A 61 3.66 -23.73 -48.44
C GLY A 61 2.80 -23.31 -47.22
N ILE A 62 3.42 -22.81 -46.18
CA ILE A 62 2.81 -22.28 -44.95
C ILE A 62 3.04 -20.76 -44.92
N ALA A 63 2.02 -19.97 -44.59
CA ALA A 63 2.20 -18.55 -44.31
C ALA A 63 2.99 -18.35 -43.01
N PHE A 64 3.91 -17.38 -42.98
CA PHE A 64 4.71 -17.11 -41.78
C PHE A 64 4.55 -15.64 -41.36
N ARG A 65 4.58 -15.43 -40.04
CA ARG A 65 4.64 -14.08 -39.43
C ARG A 65 5.57 -14.10 -38.22
N TYR A 66 6.23 -12.98 -38.04
CA TYR A 66 7.12 -12.76 -36.89
C TYR A 66 6.57 -11.64 -36.01
N LEU A 67 6.24 -11.95 -34.74
CA LEU A 67 5.75 -11.00 -33.74
C LEU A 67 6.44 -11.33 -32.41
N PRO A 68 7.67 -10.83 -32.19
CA PRO A 68 8.47 -11.19 -31.03
C PRO A 68 7.86 -10.63 -29.75
N ILE A 69 7.66 -11.50 -28.75
CA ILE A 69 7.13 -11.14 -27.43
C ILE A 69 8.24 -11.33 -26.39
N SER A 70 8.57 -10.27 -25.66
CA SER A 70 9.57 -10.31 -24.61
C SER A 70 9.11 -11.12 -23.40
N THR A 71 10.05 -11.43 -22.48
CA THR A 71 9.73 -12.13 -21.24
C THR A 71 8.84 -11.33 -20.28
N SER A 72 8.80 -9.99 -20.44
CA SER A 72 7.91 -9.09 -19.70
C SER A 72 6.44 -9.16 -20.15
N GLY A 73 6.15 -9.85 -21.28
CA GLY A 73 4.80 -10.03 -21.82
C GLY A 73 4.53 -9.29 -23.11
N ALA A 74 3.30 -9.45 -23.64
CA ALA A 74 2.84 -8.79 -24.84
C ALA A 74 2.34 -7.37 -24.55
N THR A 75 2.59 -6.46 -25.48
CA THR A 75 2.04 -5.09 -25.43
C THR A 75 0.61 -5.06 -26.01
N PRO A 76 -0.21 -4.03 -25.69
CA PRO A 76 -1.52 -3.84 -26.31
C PRO A 76 -1.47 -3.71 -27.84
N ASP A 77 -0.40 -3.11 -28.38
CA ASP A 77 -0.18 -2.99 -29.82
C ASP A 77 0.02 -4.35 -30.47
N GLN A 78 0.83 -5.20 -29.86
CA GLN A 78 1.05 -6.58 -30.32
C GLN A 78 -0.24 -7.42 -30.27
N ALA A 79 -1.07 -7.21 -29.25
CA ALA A 79 -2.38 -7.87 -29.18
C ALA A 79 -3.32 -7.39 -30.30
N ARG A 80 -3.33 -6.08 -30.62
CA ARG A 80 -4.08 -5.53 -31.76
C ARG A 80 -3.56 -6.04 -33.09
N GLU A 81 -2.26 -6.16 -33.24
CA GLU A 81 -1.62 -6.69 -34.45
C GLU A 81 -2.00 -8.16 -34.66
N LEU A 82 -1.87 -9.00 -33.60
CA LEU A 82 -2.33 -10.40 -33.71
C LEU A 82 -3.83 -10.47 -34.08
N LYS A 83 -4.66 -9.64 -33.47
CA LYS A 83 -6.10 -9.60 -33.78
C LYS A 83 -6.36 -9.35 -35.26
N SER A 84 -5.67 -8.38 -35.86
CA SER A 84 -5.80 -8.12 -37.32
C SER A 84 -5.35 -9.31 -38.18
N TRP A 85 -4.34 -10.06 -37.71
CA TRP A 85 -3.86 -11.25 -38.41
C TRP A 85 -4.81 -12.45 -38.28
N LEU A 86 -5.52 -12.60 -37.17
CA LEU A 86 -6.52 -13.66 -36.97
C LEU A 86 -7.67 -13.56 -37.97
N ASP A 87 -8.00 -12.35 -38.39
CA ASP A 87 -9.05 -12.09 -39.38
C ASP A 87 -8.54 -12.22 -40.85
N ALA A 88 -7.23 -12.01 -41.08
CA ALA A 88 -6.65 -11.90 -42.42
C ALA A 88 -5.85 -13.13 -42.86
N LEU A 89 -5.26 -13.90 -41.93
CA LEU A 89 -4.36 -15.00 -42.28
C LEU A 89 -5.11 -16.34 -42.48
N PRO A 90 -4.58 -17.22 -43.34
CA PRO A 90 -5.16 -18.54 -43.55
C PRO A 90 -5.13 -19.36 -42.22
N SER A 91 -6.30 -19.84 -41.80
CA SER A 91 -6.44 -20.71 -40.63
C SER A 91 -6.50 -22.19 -41.01
N PRO A 92 -6.16 -23.13 -40.14
CA PRO A 92 -5.72 -22.99 -38.75
C PRO A 92 -4.29 -22.43 -38.60
N ILE A 93 -4.09 -21.64 -37.52
CA ILE A 93 -2.84 -20.96 -37.19
C ILE A 93 -2.14 -21.70 -36.02
N LEU A 94 -0.83 -21.91 -36.14
CA LEU A 94 0.01 -22.37 -35.04
C LEU A 94 0.98 -21.26 -34.62
N ALA A 95 0.85 -20.77 -33.39
CA ALA A 95 1.80 -19.82 -32.83
C ALA A 95 2.77 -20.51 -31.87
N TYR A 96 4.05 -20.13 -31.89
CA TYR A 96 5.03 -20.71 -31.00
C TYR A 96 5.91 -19.66 -30.31
N CYS A 97 6.38 -20.02 -29.13
CA CYS A 97 7.45 -19.34 -28.41
C CYS A 97 8.32 -20.40 -27.72
N ARG A 98 9.10 -20.05 -26.68
CA ARG A 98 9.92 -21.03 -25.98
C ARG A 98 9.11 -22.23 -25.45
N THR A 99 7.94 -21.99 -24.84
CA THR A 99 7.10 -23.03 -24.18
C THR A 99 5.62 -22.98 -24.60
N GLY A 100 5.22 -22.09 -25.53
CA GLY A 100 3.83 -21.84 -25.89
C GLY A 100 3.10 -20.81 -25.02
N ASN A 101 3.59 -20.53 -23.82
CA ASN A 101 2.86 -19.69 -22.86
C ASN A 101 2.71 -18.22 -23.30
N ARG A 102 3.74 -17.63 -23.92
CA ARG A 102 3.65 -16.24 -24.43
C ARG A 102 2.66 -16.13 -25.57
N SER A 103 2.68 -17.10 -26.50
CA SER A 103 1.73 -17.19 -27.60
C SER A 103 0.29 -17.37 -27.10
N ALA A 104 0.07 -18.18 -26.08
CA ALA A 104 -1.24 -18.37 -25.48
C ALA A 104 -1.77 -17.08 -24.80
N LYS A 105 -0.93 -16.39 -24.04
CA LYS A 105 -1.28 -15.13 -23.40
C LYS A 105 -1.56 -14.03 -24.43
N LEU A 106 -0.74 -13.94 -25.49
CA LEU A 106 -0.97 -13.00 -26.61
C LEU A 106 -2.31 -13.28 -27.30
N TYR A 107 -2.61 -14.57 -27.59
CA TYR A 107 -3.89 -14.95 -28.18
C TYR A 107 -5.08 -14.60 -27.30
N GLN A 108 -4.98 -14.88 -25.98
CA GLN A 108 -6.01 -14.47 -25.03
C GLN A 108 -6.24 -12.95 -25.03
N ALA A 109 -5.17 -12.16 -25.05
CA ALA A 109 -5.25 -10.71 -25.13
C ALA A 109 -5.89 -10.24 -26.46
N ALA A 110 -5.55 -10.86 -27.59
CA ALA A 110 -6.05 -10.51 -28.92
C ALA A 110 -7.52 -10.92 -29.15
N THR A 111 -7.95 -12.05 -28.55
CA THR A 111 -9.29 -12.63 -28.74
C THR A 111 -10.28 -12.29 -27.64
N GLN A 112 -9.83 -11.64 -26.57
CA GLN A 112 -10.79 -11.00 -25.69
C GLN A 112 -11.64 -10.09 -26.57
N LYS A 113 -12.80 -10.66 -26.99
CA LYS A 113 -13.85 -9.92 -27.75
C LYS A 113 -13.96 -8.57 -27.09
N GLY A 114 -13.91 -7.51 -27.89
CA GLY A 114 -13.93 -6.14 -27.44
C GLY A 114 -14.81 -5.96 -26.21
N ARG A 115 -14.28 -6.27 -25.04
CA ARG A 115 -14.81 -5.70 -23.80
C ARG A 115 -14.58 -4.22 -24.01
N GLU A 116 -15.67 -3.50 -24.26
CA GLU A 116 -15.61 -2.05 -24.09
C GLU A 116 -14.79 -1.82 -22.83
N THR A 117 -13.71 -1.07 -22.98
CA THR A 117 -12.86 -0.74 -21.81
C THR A 117 -13.78 -0.32 -20.68
N PRO A 118 -13.83 -1.04 -19.55
CA PRO A 118 -14.81 -0.77 -18.51
C PRO A 118 -14.73 0.69 -18.10
N ARG A 119 -15.88 1.37 -18.10
CA ARG A 119 -15.98 2.78 -17.77
C ARG A 119 -16.70 2.94 -16.45
N TYR A 120 -16.13 3.75 -15.58
CA TYR A 120 -16.67 4.06 -14.27
C TYR A 120 -16.85 5.56 -14.08
N ASP A 121 -17.85 5.95 -13.33
CA ASP A 121 -17.97 7.33 -12.88
C ASP A 121 -16.80 7.67 -11.94
N VAL A 122 -16.52 6.75 -11.01
CA VAL A 122 -15.40 6.89 -10.06
C VAL A 122 -14.62 5.59 -9.97
N ILE A 123 -13.31 5.67 -10.12
CA ILE A 123 -12.39 4.61 -9.72
C ILE A 123 -11.73 5.00 -8.40
N VAL A 124 -11.70 4.07 -7.45
CA VAL A 124 -11.02 4.21 -6.17
C VAL A 124 -9.86 3.22 -6.12
N MET A 125 -8.63 3.70 -6.11
CA MET A 125 -7.45 2.89 -5.94
C MET A 125 -7.15 2.71 -4.45
N GLY A 126 -7.30 1.48 -3.96
CA GLY A 126 -7.08 1.09 -2.58
C GLY A 126 -8.39 0.87 -1.80
N GLY A 127 -8.57 -0.35 -1.27
CA GLY A 127 -9.69 -0.77 -0.42
C GLY A 127 -9.38 -0.67 1.08
N GLY A 128 -8.42 0.19 1.47
CA GLY A 128 -8.13 0.47 2.88
C GLY A 128 -9.19 1.35 3.53
N SER A 129 -8.89 1.82 4.76
CA SER A 129 -9.80 2.66 5.55
C SER A 129 -10.34 3.88 4.78
N ALA A 130 -9.47 4.54 4.03
CA ALA A 130 -9.81 5.73 3.25
C ALA A 130 -10.68 5.38 2.05
N GLY A 131 -10.33 4.36 1.29
CA GLY A 131 -11.03 3.99 0.06
C GLY A 131 -12.45 3.49 0.30
N ILE A 132 -12.65 2.62 1.28
CA ILE A 132 -14.00 2.14 1.64
C ILE A 132 -14.84 3.30 2.17
N ALA A 133 -14.27 4.11 3.09
CA ALA A 133 -15.00 5.22 3.68
C ALA A 133 -15.39 6.30 2.66
N VAL A 134 -14.48 6.67 1.72
CA VAL A 134 -14.81 7.67 0.69
C VAL A 134 -15.83 7.14 -0.30
N THR A 135 -15.75 5.86 -0.66
CA THR A 135 -16.75 5.21 -1.51
C THR A 135 -18.14 5.23 -0.86
N ALA A 136 -18.22 4.82 0.41
CA ALA A 136 -19.48 4.85 1.15
C ALA A 136 -20.04 6.28 1.29
N SER A 137 -19.17 7.26 1.49
CA SER A 137 -19.53 8.69 1.57
C SER A 137 -20.04 9.24 0.23
N LEU A 138 -19.42 8.85 -0.89
CA LEU A 138 -19.86 9.21 -2.24
C LEU A 138 -21.23 8.62 -2.59
N LEU A 139 -21.41 7.31 -2.36
CA LEU A 139 -22.68 6.63 -2.64
C LEU A 139 -23.85 7.15 -1.79
N LYS A 140 -23.56 7.73 -0.63
CA LYS A 140 -24.56 8.45 0.17
C LYS A 140 -24.98 9.77 -0.47
N ARG A 141 -24.06 10.47 -1.17
CA ARG A 141 -24.33 11.72 -1.88
C ARG A 141 -24.98 11.50 -3.24
N ASP A 142 -24.54 10.45 -3.93
CA ASP A 142 -25.07 10.06 -5.23
C ASP A 142 -25.06 8.52 -5.37
N PRO A 143 -26.20 7.87 -5.07
CA PRO A 143 -26.33 6.41 -5.17
C PRO A 143 -26.32 5.87 -6.59
N SER A 144 -26.38 6.74 -7.62
CA SER A 144 -26.37 6.35 -9.03
C SER A 144 -24.96 6.14 -9.60
N LEU A 145 -23.91 6.54 -8.87
CA LEU A 145 -22.53 6.41 -9.33
C LEU A 145 -22.14 4.96 -9.56
N ARG A 146 -21.58 4.70 -10.74
CA ARG A 146 -20.88 3.46 -11.02
C ARG A 146 -19.46 3.55 -10.50
N VAL A 147 -19.20 2.88 -9.38
CA VAL A 147 -17.90 2.93 -8.66
C VAL A 147 -17.19 1.58 -8.75
N ALA A 148 -15.88 1.62 -9.03
CA ALA A 148 -14.99 0.48 -8.84
C ALA A 148 -13.98 0.76 -7.71
N ILE A 149 -13.73 -0.23 -6.85
CA ILE A 149 -12.59 -0.25 -5.92
C ILE A 149 -11.57 -1.26 -6.46
N ILE A 150 -10.33 -0.81 -6.65
CA ILE A 150 -9.20 -1.67 -7.02
C ILE A 150 -8.42 -1.98 -5.76
N GLU A 151 -8.49 -3.23 -5.28
CA GLU A 151 -7.83 -3.69 -4.06
C GLU A 151 -7.46 -5.17 -4.18
N PRO A 152 -6.16 -5.53 -4.16
CA PRO A 152 -5.73 -6.91 -4.30
C PRO A 152 -5.94 -7.76 -3.03
N ALA A 153 -5.98 -7.12 -1.84
CA ALA A 153 -6.08 -7.84 -0.58
C ALA A 153 -7.47 -8.42 -0.34
N THR A 154 -7.52 -9.61 0.24
CA THR A 154 -8.75 -10.30 0.63
C THR A 154 -9.18 -10.01 2.08
N GLU A 155 -8.30 -9.38 2.85
CA GLU A 155 -8.52 -9.02 4.24
C GLU A 155 -8.40 -7.51 4.44
N HIS A 156 -9.22 -6.99 5.34
CA HIS A 156 -9.23 -5.59 5.74
C HIS A 156 -8.88 -5.46 7.22
N TYR A 157 -7.96 -4.54 7.54
CA TYR A 157 -7.38 -4.41 8.86
C TYR A 157 -7.71 -3.08 9.54
N TYR A 158 -8.09 -3.16 10.83
CA TYR A 158 -8.16 -2.01 11.72
C TYR A 158 -6.80 -1.79 12.39
N GLN A 159 -5.85 -1.21 11.67
CA GLN A 159 -4.46 -1.00 12.08
C GLN A 159 -4.30 -0.18 13.39
N PRO A 160 -5.17 0.82 13.73
CA PRO A 160 -5.00 1.61 14.96
C PRO A 160 -5.02 0.81 16.26
N ALA A 161 -5.55 -0.42 16.27
CA ALA A 161 -5.55 -1.30 17.44
C ALA A 161 -4.26 -2.10 17.62
N TRP A 162 -3.39 -2.24 16.61
CA TRP A 162 -2.20 -3.08 16.73
C TRP A 162 -1.24 -2.67 17.85
N THR A 163 -1.16 -1.37 18.18
CA THR A 163 -0.41 -0.93 19.37
C THR A 163 -1.04 -1.41 20.68
N LEU A 164 -2.36 -1.58 20.73
CA LEU A 164 -3.05 -2.16 21.89
C LEU A 164 -2.85 -3.67 21.96
N VAL A 165 -2.78 -4.36 20.80
CA VAL A 165 -2.44 -5.78 20.73
C VAL A 165 -1.03 -6.01 21.27
N GLY A 166 -0.04 -5.28 20.76
CA GLY A 166 1.35 -5.36 21.26
C GLY A 166 1.53 -4.95 22.72
N GLY A 167 0.55 -4.25 23.30
CA GLY A 167 0.46 -3.93 24.73
C GLY A 167 -0.45 -4.86 25.54
N GLY A 168 -0.97 -5.95 24.95
CA GLY A 168 -1.83 -6.93 25.61
C GLY A 168 -3.22 -6.43 25.99
N ALA A 169 -3.71 -5.35 25.37
CA ALA A 169 -4.96 -4.70 25.72
C ALA A 169 -6.08 -4.87 24.65
N TYR A 170 -5.81 -5.61 23.57
CA TYR A 170 -6.77 -5.85 22.49
C TYR A 170 -6.46 -7.19 21.82
N SER A 171 -7.50 -7.86 21.24
CA SER A 171 -7.31 -9.09 20.48
C SER A 171 -6.95 -8.78 19.03
N ILE A 172 -6.05 -9.57 18.43
CA ILE A 172 -5.64 -9.40 17.05
C ILE A 172 -6.78 -9.78 16.09
N GLU A 173 -7.57 -10.78 16.42
CA GLU A 173 -8.70 -11.29 15.64
C GLU A 173 -9.77 -10.21 15.45
N ASP A 174 -9.96 -9.33 16.43
CA ASP A 174 -10.91 -8.22 16.36
C ASP A 174 -10.46 -7.10 15.41
N THR A 175 -9.22 -7.17 14.92
CA THR A 175 -8.63 -6.16 14.03
C THR A 175 -8.72 -6.50 12.55
N VAL A 176 -9.24 -7.67 12.19
CA VAL A 176 -9.32 -8.14 10.81
C VAL A 176 -10.73 -8.56 10.43
N ARG A 177 -11.11 -8.31 9.16
CA ARG A 177 -12.34 -8.79 8.55
C ARG A 177 -12.10 -9.14 7.08
N PRO A 178 -12.85 -10.08 6.49
CA PRO A 178 -12.83 -10.31 5.06
C PRO A 178 -13.14 -9.01 4.30
N MET A 179 -12.35 -8.68 3.27
CA MET A 179 -12.53 -7.47 2.45
C MET A 179 -13.96 -7.38 1.89
N ALA A 180 -14.50 -8.51 1.39
CA ALA A 180 -15.84 -8.60 0.85
C ALA A 180 -16.94 -8.16 1.84
N SER A 181 -16.70 -8.26 3.16
CA SER A 181 -17.68 -7.87 4.19
C SER A 181 -17.74 -6.37 4.47
N VAL A 182 -16.73 -5.63 3.98
CA VAL A 182 -16.60 -4.19 4.22
C VAL A 182 -16.74 -3.34 2.95
N ILE A 183 -16.56 -3.93 1.77
CA ILE A 183 -16.85 -3.27 0.49
C ILE A 183 -18.32 -2.83 0.49
N PRO A 184 -18.66 -1.58 0.13
CA PRO A 184 -20.05 -1.14 0.04
C PRO A 184 -20.83 -1.89 -1.05
N ASP A 185 -22.12 -2.11 -0.82
CA ASP A 185 -23.00 -2.74 -1.80
C ASP A 185 -23.00 -1.99 -3.13
N LYS A 186 -23.19 -2.69 -4.25
CA LYS A 186 -23.23 -2.15 -5.62
C LYS A 186 -21.91 -1.53 -6.12
N VAL A 187 -20.80 -1.84 -5.48
CA VAL A 187 -19.47 -1.44 -5.93
C VAL A 187 -18.79 -2.62 -6.60
N ASP A 188 -18.19 -2.38 -7.76
CA ASP A 188 -17.35 -3.37 -8.42
C ASP A 188 -16.01 -3.47 -7.70
N TRP A 189 -15.82 -4.54 -6.91
CA TRP A 189 -14.50 -4.82 -6.32
C TRP A 189 -13.63 -5.58 -7.33
N LEU A 190 -12.59 -4.91 -7.80
CA LEU A 190 -11.58 -5.48 -8.69
C LEU A 190 -10.39 -5.94 -7.85
N GLN A 191 -10.26 -7.25 -7.69
CA GLN A 191 -9.17 -7.86 -6.93
C GLN A 191 -7.87 -7.87 -7.76
N ALA A 192 -7.30 -6.70 -7.93
CA ALA A 192 -6.14 -6.43 -8.79
C ALA A 192 -5.28 -5.30 -8.20
N SER A 193 -4.06 -5.15 -8.72
CA SER A 193 -3.19 -4.03 -8.42
C SER A 193 -3.12 -3.06 -9.60
N VAL A 194 -3.02 -1.76 -9.31
CA VAL A 194 -2.71 -0.74 -10.31
C VAL A 194 -1.22 -0.82 -10.64
N SER A 195 -0.88 -0.87 -11.92
CA SER A 195 0.50 -0.89 -12.43
C SER A 195 0.97 0.46 -12.97
N ALA A 196 0.05 1.29 -13.50
CA ALA A 196 0.36 2.60 -14.04
C ALA A 196 -0.88 3.49 -14.15
N PHE A 197 -0.64 4.77 -14.37
CA PHE A 197 -1.65 5.77 -14.71
C PHE A 197 -1.38 6.32 -16.12
N ALA A 198 -2.44 6.71 -16.83
CA ALA A 198 -2.40 7.52 -18.03
C ALA A 198 -3.43 8.64 -17.84
N ALA A 199 -3.06 9.61 -16.99
CA ALA A 199 -3.98 10.63 -16.48
C ALA A 199 -4.60 11.48 -17.60
N ASP A 200 -3.83 11.85 -18.62
CA ASP A 200 -4.32 12.60 -19.78
C ASP A 200 -5.41 11.84 -20.58
N ARG A 201 -5.40 10.52 -20.54
CA ARG A 201 -6.41 9.65 -21.17
C ARG A 201 -7.53 9.23 -20.21
N LYS A 202 -7.44 9.61 -18.93
CA LYS A 202 -8.33 9.18 -17.84
C LYS A 202 -8.39 7.65 -17.71
N VAL A 203 -7.23 7.01 -17.75
CA VAL A 203 -7.08 5.55 -17.72
C VAL A 203 -6.21 5.13 -16.54
N VAL A 204 -6.63 4.06 -15.86
CA VAL A 204 -5.82 3.30 -14.91
C VAL A 204 -5.49 1.95 -15.55
N LEU A 205 -4.22 1.54 -15.49
CA LEU A 205 -3.76 0.24 -15.94
C LEU A 205 -3.62 -0.71 -14.76
N LEU A 206 -4.16 -1.91 -14.89
CA LEU A 206 -4.01 -2.98 -13.91
C LEU A 206 -2.76 -3.82 -14.21
N SER A 207 -2.32 -4.60 -13.22
CA SER A 207 -1.14 -5.47 -13.34
C SER A 207 -1.27 -6.59 -14.38
N ASP A 208 -2.49 -6.93 -14.79
CA ASP A 208 -2.79 -7.89 -15.86
C ASP A 208 -2.88 -7.26 -17.25
N GLY A 209 -2.65 -5.94 -17.36
CA GLY A 209 -2.73 -5.16 -18.59
C GLY A 209 -4.13 -4.64 -18.92
N THR A 210 -5.13 -4.89 -18.07
CA THR A 210 -6.48 -4.34 -18.25
C THR A 210 -6.47 -2.82 -18.10
N GLU A 211 -7.03 -2.10 -19.06
CA GLU A 211 -7.29 -0.66 -18.98
C GLU A 211 -8.69 -0.41 -18.39
N LEU A 212 -8.80 0.56 -17.49
CA LEU A 212 -10.06 1.03 -16.92
C LEU A 212 -10.18 2.53 -17.16
N VAL A 213 -11.29 2.98 -17.73
CA VAL A 213 -11.57 4.39 -17.97
C VAL A 213 -12.39 4.96 -16.81
N TYR A 214 -12.02 6.13 -16.33
CA TYR A 214 -12.74 6.85 -15.27
C TYR A 214 -13.21 8.22 -15.74
N GLN A 215 -14.27 8.73 -15.12
CA GLN A 215 -14.58 10.16 -15.16
C GLN A 215 -13.82 10.87 -14.04
N GLN A 216 -13.71 10.23 -12.87
CA GLN A 216 -12.96 10.71 -11.72
C GLN A 216 -12.17 9.59 -11.05
N LEU A 217 -11.02 9.93 -10.47
CA LEU A 217 -10.13 9.00 -9.79
C LEU A 217 -9.87 9.44 -8.36
N ILE A 218 -9.96 8.50 -7.41
CA ILE A 218 -9.52 8.70 -6.03
C ILE A 218 -8.37 7.75 -5.74
N VAL A 219 -7.22 8.30 -5.33
CA VAL A 219 -6.01 7.56 -5.03
C VAL A 219 -5.82 7.47 -3.52
N CYS A 220 -5.91 6.26 -2.96
CA CYS A 220 -5.82 6.02 -1.53
C CYS A 220 -5.19 4.66 -1.15
N PRO A 221 -4.05 4.26 -1.78
CA PRO A 221 -3.40 2.98 -1.50
C PRO A 221 -2.68 2.93 -0.15
N GLY A 222 -2.71 4.03 0.61
CA GLY A 222 -1.93 4.16 1.84
C GLY A 222 -0.44 4.42 1.56
N LEU A 223 0.42 3.82 2.37
CA LEU A 223 1.88 3.91 2.25
C LEU A 223 2.52 2.53 2.35
N GLN A 224 3.77 2.44 1.92
CA GLN A 224 4.61 1.25 1.98
C GLN A 224 5.59 1.35 3.15
N LEU A 225 5.73 0.24 3.87
CA LEU A 225 6.75 0.06 4.91
C LEU A 225 8.01 -0.48 4.25
N ALA A 226 9.09 0.30 4.25
CA ALA A 226 10.34 -0.04 3.59
C ALA A 226 11.27 -0.79 4.55
N TRP A 227 10.95 -2.07 4.83
CA TRP A 227 11.73 -2.94 5.72
C TRP A 227 13.15 -3.15 5.17
N GLU A 228 13.27 -3.24 3.87
CA GLU A 228 14.51 -3.40 3.10
C GLU A 228 15.50 -2.25 3.27
N ASN A 229 15.03 -1.09 3.69
CA ASN A 229 15.89 0.09 3.92
C ASN A 229 16.66 0.03 5.26
N VAL A 230 16.45 -1.01 6.06
CA VAL A 230 17.27 -1.30 7.24
C VAL A 230 18.00 -2.61 7.01
N GLU A 231 19.31 -2.55 6.85
CA GLU A 231 20.16 -3.70 6.52
C GLU A 231 19.95 -4.86 7.51
N GLY A 232 19.68 -6.08 7.01
CA GLY A 232 19.50 -7.30 7.78
C GLY A 232 18.18 -7.39 8.55
N LEU A 233 17.29 -6.38 8.47
CA LEU A 233 16.03 -6.40 9.22
C LEU A 233 15.07 -7.48 8.75
N GLU A 234 14.89 -7.66 7.44
CA GLU A 234 13.95 -8.64 6.91
C GLU A 234 14.30 -10.08 7.32
N ASP A 235 15.60 -10.38 7.45
CA ASP A 235 16.10 -11.69 7.84
C ASP A 235 15.78 -12.08 9.29
N THR A 236 15.49 -11.10 10.15
CA THR A 236 15.30 -11.30 11.58
C THR A 236 13.94 -10.85 12.11
N LEU A 237 13.17 -10.12 11.30
CA LEU A 237 11.87 -9.60 11.72
C LEU A 237 10.88 -10.74 12.05
N GLY A 238 10.32 -10.72 13.26
CA GLY A 238 9.44 -11.77 13.79
C GLY A 238 10.18 -12.91 14.52
N LYS A 239 11.50 -12.81 14.69
CA LYS A 239 12.32 -13.75 15.46
C LYS A 239 13.46 -13.04 16.16
N ASN A 240 14.23 -13.74 16.99
CA ASN A 240 15.40 -13.21 17.70
C ASN A 240 15.14 -11.99 18.61
N GLY A 241 13.89 -11.76 19.03
CA GLY A 241 13.50 -10.59 19.80
C GLY A 241 13.23 -9.32 18.96
N VAL A 242 13.24 -9.40 17.62
CA VAL A 242 12.96 -8.27 16.72
C VAL A 242 11.49 -8.29 16.30
N THR A 243 10.76 -7.22 16.59
CA THR A 243 9.31 -7.14 16.38
C THR A 243 8.85 -5.76 15.94
N SER A 244 7.55 -5.64 15.62
CA SER A 244 6.92 -4.37 15.23
C SER A 244 5.40 -4.41 15.43
N ASN A 245 4.82 -3.29 15.88
CA ASN A 245 3.37 -3.09 15.87
C ASN A 245 2.86 -2.49 14.54
N TYR A 246 3.69 -2.44 13.51
CA TYR A 246 3.31 -1.94 12.18
C TYR A 246 2.92 -3.06 11.22
N ARG A 247 2.95 -4.33 11.65
CA ARG A 247 2.46 -5.50 10.94
C ARG A 247 1.50 -6.30 11.80
N HIS A 248 0.44 -6.81 11.18
CA HIS A 248 -0.63 -7.57 11.85
C HIS A 248 -0.10 -8.82 12.58
N ASP A 249 0.73 -9.60 11.90
CA ASP A 249 1.30 -10.85 12.41
C ASP A 249 2.37 -10.64 13.51
N LEU A 250 2.96 -9.45 13.59
CA LEU A 250 4.01 -9.14 14.57
C LEU A 250 3.50 -8.51 15.85
N ALA A 251 2.32 -7.88 15.83
CA ALA A 251 1.78 -7.26 17.04
C ALA A 251 1.55 -8.27 18.20
N PRO A 252 1.03 -9.50 17.96
CA PRO A 252 0.99 -10.55 18.98
C PRO A 252 2.37 -10.94 19.48
N TYR A 253 3.36 -11.08 18.60
CA TYR A 253 4.74 -11.40 18.98
C TYR A 253 5.36 -10.29 19.84
N THR A 254 5.05 -9.01 19.59
CA THR A 254 5.45 -7.92 20.50
C THR A 254 4.94 -8.19 21.92
N TRP A 255 3.66 -8.55 22.06
CA TRP A 255 3.11 -8.85 23.38
C TRP A 255 3.74 -10.07 24.03
N GLU A 256 4.03 -11.12 23.27
CA GLU A 256 4.74 -12.31 23.78
C GLU A 256 6.11 -11.93 24.35
N LEU A 257 6.90 -11.13 23.64
CA LEU A 257 8.18 -10.65 24.10
C LEU A 257 8.06 -9.78 25.37
N VAL A 258 7.12 -8.82 25.37
CA VAL A 258 6.88 -7.92 26.49
C VAL A 258 6.50 -8.69 27.76
N ARG A 259 5.54 -9.60 27.69
CA ARG A 259 5.08 -10.35 28.87
C ARG A 259 6.10 -11.38 29.37
N ALA A 260 6.98 -11.88 28.49
CA ALA A 260 8.00 -12.87 28.87
C ALA A 260 9.24 -12.23 29.50
N LEU A 261 9.57 -10.99 29.15
CA LEU A 261 10.80 -10.33 29.59
C LEU A 261 10.76 -10.03 31.11
N ARG A 262 11.84 -10.37 31.82
CA ARG A 262 12.00 -10.09 33.23
C ARG A 262 13.20 -9.20 33.53
N ARG A 263 14.18 -9.18 32.67
CA ARG A 263 15.40 -8.34 32.72
C ARG A 263 16.00 -8.25 31.31
N GLY A 264 16.78 -7.23 31.06
CA GLY A 264 17.53 -7.09 29.83
C GLY A 264 17.42 -5.70 29.23
N LYS A 265 17.78 -5.57 27.95
CA LYS A 265 17.81 -4.30 27.20
C LYS A 265 16.73 -4.29 26.15
N VAL A 266 15.93 -3.24 26.12
CA VAL A 266 14.86 -3.06 25.14
C VAL A 266 15.07 -1.76 24.39
N LEU A 267 15.11 -1.87 23.08
CA LEU A 267 15.22 -0.73 22.18
C LEU A 267 13.90 -0.54 21.41
N PHE A 268 13.40 0.69 21.42
CA PHE A 268 12.32 1.14 20.55
C PHE A 268 12.88 2.11 19.53
N THR A 269 12.33 2.12 18.30
CA THR A 269 12.84 2.98 17.22
C THR A 269 11.75 3.81 16.57
N GLN A 270 12.12 4.99 16.07
CA GLN A 270 11.30 5.82 15.20
C GLN A 270 12.19 6.38 14.08
N PRO A 271 11.88 6.06 12.80
CA PRO A 271 12.65 6.52 11.66
C PRO A 271 12.35 8.00 11.35
N PRO A 272 13.04 8.60 10.35
CA PRO A 272 12.71 9.93 9.84
C PRO A 272 11.24 10.04 9.41
N MET A 273 10.70 11.26 9.56
CA MET A 273 9.35 11.58 9.07
C MET A 273 9.34 11.69 7.53
N PRO A 274 8.19 11.43 6.87
CA PRO A 274 6.88 11.16 7.45
C PRO A 274 6.63 9.67 7.74
N ILE A 275 5.90 9.39 8.82
CA ILE A 275 5.42 8.04 9.13
C ILE A 275 3.92 8.05 9.48
N LYS A 276 3.24 6.92 9.25
CA LYS A 276 1.87 6.78 9.75
C LYS A 276 1.88 6.75 11.27
N CYS A 277 0.98 7.52 11.89
CA CYS A 277 0.80 7.58 13.33
C CYS A 277 2.13 7.78 14.09
N ALA A 278 2.80 8.94 13.94
CA ALA A 278 4.07 9.27 14.61
C ALA A 278 4.10 9.06 16.13
N GLY A 279 2.93 8.96 16.77
CA GLY A 279 2.83 8.57 18.17
C GLY A 279 2.78 7.05 18.42
N ALA A 280 2.73 6.19 17.39
CA ALA A 280 2.61 4.74 17.60
C ALA A 280 3.88 4.11 18.20
N PRO A 281 5.11 4.50 17.82
CA PRO A 281 6.32 3.98 18.44
C PRO A 281 6.34 4.20 19.95
N GLN A 282 5.98 5.42 20.41
CA GLN A 282 5.90 5.76 21.82
C GLN A 282 4.84 4.94 22.58
N LYS A 283 3.71 4.64 21.94
CA LYS A 283 2.67 3.81 22.57
C LYS A 283 3.17 2.40 22.87
N ALA A 284 3.99 1.83 21.99
CA ALA A 284 4.63 0.54 22.23
C ALA A 284 5.53 0.60 23.46
N LEU A 285 6.38 1.63 23.57
CA LEU A 285 7.23 1.87 24.74
C LEU A 285 6.40 2.01 26.03
N TYR A 286 5.43 2.91 26.05
CA TYR A 286 4.66 3.21 27.26
C TYR A 286 3.85 2.01 27.76
N LEU A 287 3.18 1.30 26.86
CA LEU A 287 2.41 0.11 27.25
C LEU A 287 3.31 -1.03 27.78
N SER A 288 4.49 -1.20 27.17
CA SER A 288 5.48 -2.16 27.65
C SER A 288 6.00 -1.80 29.03
N CYS A 289 6.41 -0.55 29.24
CA CYS A 289 6.88 -0.05 30.53
C CYS A 289 5.81 -0.13 31.61
N ASP A 290 4.56 0.20 31.29
CA ASP A 290 3.44 0.08 32.24
C ASP A 290 3.20 -1.36 32.66
N HIS A 291 3.28 -2.31 31.72
CA HIS A 291 3.21 -3.74 32.06
C HIS A 291 4.34 -4.17 32.99
N TRP A 292 5.59 -3.82 32.66
CA TRP A 292 6.76 -4.17 33.48
C TRP A 292 6.74 -3.50 34.86
N ARG A 293 6.24 -2.26 34.95
CA ARG A 293 6.00 -1.57 36.23
C ARG A 293 4.97 -2.33 37.08
N LYS A 294 3.82 -2.68 36.48
CA LYS A 294 2.74 -3.40 37.16
C LYS A 294 3.14 -4.81 37.61
N THR A 295 4.04 -5.45 36.88
CA THR A 295 4.57 -6.77 37.23
C THR A 295 5.82 -6.73 38.11
N GLY A 296 6.30 -5.52 38.47
CA GLY A 296 7.43 -5.31 39.39
C GLY A 296 8.81 -5.60 38.77
N VAL A 297 8.91 -5.75 37.44
CA VAL A 297 10.19 -6.12 36.80
C VAL A 297 10.87 -4.92 36.08
N LEU A 298 10.23 -3.77 35.99
CA LEU A 298 10.74 -2.63 35.23
C LEU A 298 12.16 -2.19 35.66
N ALA A 299 12.45 -2.21 36.97
CA ALA A 299 13.77 -1.84 37.49
C ALA A 299 14.93 -2.73 36.97
N SER A 300 14.62 -3.94 36.49
CA SER A 300 15.60 -4.87 35.91
C SER A 300 15.71 -4.78 34.39
N ILE A 301 14.96 -3.87 33.74
CA ILE A 301 14.89 -3.72 32.30
C ILE A 301 15.41 -2.32 31.93
N SER A 302 16.46 -2.27 31.11
CA SER A 302 16.95 -1.03 30.51
C SER A 302 16.14 -0.74 29.27
N VAL A 303 15.41 0.38 29.25
CA VAL A 303 14.55 0.79 28.12
C VAL A 303 15.14 2.02 27.46
N GLU A 304 15.28 2.01 26.15
CA GLU A 304 15.74 3.16 25.37
C GLU A 304 14.89 3.38 24.13
N PHE A 305 14.54 4.63 23.87
CA PHE A 305 13.85 5.05 22.66
C PHE A 305 14.77 5.85 21.74
N ASN A 306 15.05 5.29 20.56
CA ASN A 306 15.89 5.87 19.53
C ASN A 306 14.99 6.56 18.49
N LEU A 307 15.11 7.88 18.37
CA LEU A 307 14.32 8.70 17.46
C LEU A 307 15.22 9.41 16.45
N ALA A 308 14.95 9.25 15.18
CA ALA A 308 15.61 10.06 14.14
C ALA A 308 15.21 11.54 14.22
N ALA A 309 14.14 11.86 14.94
CA ALA A 309 13.67 13.22 15.17
C ALA A 309 14.46 13.92 16.30
N PRO A 310 14.51 15.28 16.30
CA PRO A 310 15.17 16.05 17.34
C PRO A 310 14.33 16.22 18.63
N ALA A 311 13.07 15.79 18.63
CA ALA A 311 12.15 15.94 19.75
C ALA A 311 11.26 14.70 19.91
N LEU A 312 10.74 14.48 21.12
CA LEU A 312 9.90 13.34 21.48
C LEU A 312 8.57 13.30 20.67
N PHE A 313 8.02 14.47 20.35
CA PHE A 313 6.80 14.59 19.55
C PHE A 313 6.81 15.91 18.76
N GLY A 314 6.23 15.89 17.55
CA GLY A 314 6.24 17.03 16.62
C GLY A 314 5.36 18.23 17.03
N VAL A 315 4.51 18.07 18.06
CA VAL A 315 3.66 19.16 18.58
C VAL A 315 4.09 19.49 20.01
N PRO A 316 4.71 20.66 20.25
CA PRO A 316 5.36 20.99 21.53
C PRO A 316 4.46 20.89 22.77
N ALA A 317 3.16 21.21 22.62
CA ALA A 317 2.20 21.16 23.73
C ALA A 317 2.09 19.77 24.40
N PHE A 318 2.39 18.69 23.66
CA PHE A 318 2.31 17.33 24.17
C PHE A 318 3.65 16.80 24.70
N VAL A 319 4.77 17.51 24.49
CA VAL A 319 6.09 17.03 24.89
C VAL A 319 6.22 16.91 26.40
N ALA A 320 5.89 17.99 27.15
CA ALA A 320 6.02 17.99 28.60
C ALA A 320 5.13 16.93 29.29
N PRO A 321 3.85 16.75 28.93
CA PRO A 321 3.04 15.64 29.45
C PRO A 321 3.61 14.25 29.16
N LEU A 322 4.20 14.04 27.98
CA LEU A 322 4.80 12.75 27.60
C LEU A 322 6.11 12.50 28.35
N MET A 323 6.94 13.53 28.55
CA MET A 323 8.19 13.43 29.31
C MET A 323 7.97 12.93 30.74
N LYS A 324 6.86 13.32 31.40
CA LYS A 324 6.50 12.78 32.74
C LYS A 324 6.43 11.25 32.77
N TYR A 325 5.95 10.65 31.68
CA TYR A 325 5.89 9.18 31.57
C TYR A 325 7.24 8.58 31.23
N VAL A 326 8.04 9.22 30.38
CA VAL A 326 9.42 8.82 30.10
C VAL A 326 10.23 8.76 31.39
N GLU A 327 10.16 9.83 32.19
CA GLU A 327 10.84 9.94 33.49
C GLU A 327 10.31 8.90 34.51
N ALA A 328 8.98 8.76 34.61
CA ALA A 328 8.36 7.81 35.55
C ALA A 328 8.68 6.33 35.20
N TYR A 329 8.96 6.03 33.93
CA TYR A 329 9.38 4.71 33.50
C TYR A 329 10.91 4.53 33.51
N GLY A 330 11.68 5.58 33.72
CA GLY A 330 13.14 5.54 33.66
C GLY A 330 13.67 5.22 32.27
N ALA A 331 12.90 5.57 31.21
CA ALA A 331 13.28 5.28 29.85
C ALA A 331 14.30 6.30 29.32
N GLY A 332 15.39 5.83 28.70
CA GLY A 332 16.35 6.66 28.00
C GLY A 332 15.80 7.16 26.66
N LEU A 333 16.23 8.36 26.26
CA LEU A 333 15.93 8.93 24.93
C LEU A 333 17.22 9.18 24.18
N ALA A 334 17.31 8.70 22.95
CA ALA A 334 18.39 9.00 22.00
C ALA A 334 17.77 9.71 20.79
N PHE A 335 17.91 11.04 20.76
CA PHE A 335 17.46 11.86 19.65
C PHE A 335 18.44 11.83 18.47
N GLN A 336 17.97 12.20 17.27
CA GLN A 336 18.79 12.20 16.06
C GLN A 336 19.47 10.84 15.80
N SER A 337 18.84 9.75 16.28
CA SER A 337 19.35 8.38 16.28
C SER A 337 18.48 7.51 15.35
N ASN A 338 18.97 7.24 14.14
CA ASN A 338 18.27 6.50 13.10
C ASN A 338 18.79 5.07 12.99
N LEU A 339 17.91 4.08 13.12
CA LEU A 339 18.26 2.68 12.92
C LEU A 339 18.59 2.42 11.43
N VAL A 340 19.75 1.82 11.16
CA VAL A 340 20.22 1.55 9.78
C VAL A 340 20.57 0.10 9.52
N LYS A 341 20.83 -0.70 10.58
CA LYS A 341 21.19 -2.12 10.44
C LYS A 341 20.79 -2.90 11.69
N VAL A 342 20.40 -4.17 11.48
CA VAL A 342 20.09 -5.14 12.53
C VAL A 342 20.75 -6.48 12.22
N ASP A 343 21.41 -7.06 13.19
CA ASP A 343 21.78 -8.48 13.24
C ASP A 343 21.04 -9.14 14.41
N GLY A 344 20.00 -9.88 14.08
CA GLY A 344 19.19 -10.55 15.11
C GLY A 344 19.87 -11.75 15.74
N ALA A 345 20.83 -12.39 15.08
CA ALA A 345 21.56 -13.54 15.63
C ALA A 345 22.48 -13.09 16.76
N SER A 346 23.21 -12.00 16.58
CA SER A 346 24.05 -11.38 17.61
C SER A 346 23.27 -10.43 18.53
N LYS A 347 21.98 -10.19 18.25
CA LYS A 347 21.14 -9.20 18.94
C LYS A 347 21.77 -7.81 18.98
N THR A 348 22.25 -7.35 17.85
CA THR A 348 22.96 -6.09 17.68
C THR A 348 22.23 -5.20 16.67
N ALA A 349 22.11 -3.92 16.98
CA ALA A 349 21.53 -2.90 16.12
C ALA A 349 22.49 -1.71 15.97
N TRP A 350 22.57 -1.13 14.77
CA TRP A 350 23.41 0.03 14.48
C TRP A 350 22.56 1.25 14.16
N PHE A 351 22.94 2.36 14.75
CA PHE A 351 22.25 3.62 14.63
C PHE A 351 23.20 4.68 14.07
N ASP A 352 22.77 5.41 13.08
CA ASP A 352 23.44 6.64 12.64
C ASP A 352 22.92 7.78 13.53
N VAL A 353 23.83 8.32 14.37
CA VAL A 353 23.54 9.40 15.29
C VAL A 353 24.14 10.69 14.76
N THR A 354 23.30 11.70 14.56
CA THR A 354 23.71 13.02 14.07
C THR A 354 23.88 13.97 15.24
N ASP A 355 25.07 14.55 15.40
CA ASP A 355 25.34 15.55 16.44
C ASP A 355 24.83 16.96 16.06
N ALA A 356 24.98 17.92 16.96
CA ALA A 356 24.57 19.31 16.75
C ALA A 356 25.33 20.01 15.59
N GLY A 357 26.49 19.50 15.22
CA GLY A 357 27.31 19.99 14.10
C GLY A 357 26.95 19.34 12.76
N GLY A 358 26.02 18.36 12.76
CA GLY A 358 25.62 17.61 11.57
C GLY A 358 26.54 16.42 11.26
N THR A 359 27.50 16.09 12.14
CA THR A 359 28.36 14.93 11.96
C THR A 359 27.60 13.65 12.32
N VAL A 360 27.67 12.67 11.43
CA VAL A 360 27.03 11.37 11.62
C VAL A 360 28.05 10.36 12.17
N THR A 361 27.71 9.75 13.29
CA THR A 361 28.50 8.68 13.90
C THR A 361 27.66 7.41 14.01
N ARG A 362 28.23 6.28 13.59
CA ARG A 362 27.58 4.97 13.75
C ARG A 362 27.80 4.42 15.15
N VAL A 363 26.71 4.17 15.85
CA VAL A 363 26.70 3.63 17.22
C VAL A 363 26.09 2.23 17.21
N GLU A 364 26.80 1.28 17.82
CA GLU A 364 26.35 -0.08 18.02
C GLU A 364 25.66 -0.23 19.38
N LYS A 365 24.51 -0.91 19.40
CA LYS A 365 23.74 -1.20 20.63
C LYS A 365 23.28 -2.65 20.63
N THR A 366 23.42 -3.33 21.77
CA THR A 366 22.87 -4.67 21.97
C THR A 366 21.45 -4.59 22.52
N PHE A 367 20.64 -5.60 22.24
CA PHE A 367 19.25 -5.69 22.73
C PHE A 367 18.85 -7.13 23.08
N ASP A 368 17.87 -7.26 23.95
CA ASP A 368 17.11 -8.51 24.14
C ASP A 368 15.81 -8.45 23.33
N VAL A 369 15.19 -7.26 23.29
CA VAL A 369 14.00 -6.96 22.47
C VAL A 369 14.25 -5.67 21.69
N LEU A 370 13.94 -5.69 20.39
CA LEU A 370 13.99 -4.54 19.50
C LEU A 370 12.62 -4.36 18.83
N HIS A 371 11.92 -3.28 19.17
CA HIS A 371 10.70 -2.88 18.47
C HIS A 371 11.04 -1.89 17.36
N VAL A 372 10.88 -2.32 16.12
CA VAL A 372 11.27 -1.54 14.93
C VAL A 372 10.06 -0.86 14.31
N VAL A 373 10.23 0.40 13.94
CA VAL A 373 9.41 1.09 12.94
C VAL A 373 10.29 1.36 11.74
N PRO A 374 10.01 0.81 10.56
CA PRO A 374 10.84 1.02 9.36
C PRO A 374 10.59 2.41 8.75
N PRO A 375 11.46 2.91 7.88
CA PRO A 375 11.17 4.01 7.00
C PRO A 375 9.89 3.76 6.20
N GLN A 376 9.21 4.83 5.79
CA GLN A 376 7.93 4.75 5.09
C GLN A 376 7.93 5.67 3.88
N GLN A 377 7.26 5.21 2.82
CA GLN A 377 7.23 5.88 1.53
C GLN A 377 5.89 5.66 0.84
N ALA A 378 5.58 6.46 -0.17
CA ALA A 378 4.44 6.15 -1.03
C ALA A 378 4.73 4.88 -1.85
N PRO A 379 3.69 4.12 -2.24
CA PRO A 379 3.87 2.95 -3.10
C PRO A 379 4.59 3.30 -4.41
N ASP A 380 5.38 2.36 -4.94
CA ASP A 380 6.22 2.55 -6.13
C ASP A 380 5.44 3.05 -7.35
N VAL A 381 4.21 2.55 -7.55
CA VAL A 381 3.33 2.99 -8.64
C VAL A 381 3.01 4.49 -8.55
N ILE A 382 2.97 5.05 -7.35
CA ILE A 382 2.80 6.50 -7.14
C ILE A 382 4.12 7.22 -7.38
N ARG A 383 5.20 6.79 -6.71
CA ARG A 383 6.52 7.45 -6.79
C ARG A 383 7.06 7.58 -8.21
N ARG A 384 6.70 6.64 -9.09
CA ARG A 384 7.14 6.59 -10.50
C ARG A 384 6.13 7.21 -11.47
N SER A 385 4.99 7.72 -10.97
CA SER A 385 3.95 8.30 -11.82
C SER A 385 4.10 9.80 -11.98
N GLU A 386 3.44 10.33 -12.99
CA GLU A 386 3.26 11.77 -13.23
C GLU A 386 2.41 12.46 -12.15
N LEU A 387 1.80 11.69 -11.24
CA LEU A 387 0.92 12.18 -10.17
C LEU A 387 1.68 12.41 -8.85
N ALA A 388 3.00 12.13 -8.82
CA ALA A 388 3.83 12.33 -7.64
C ALA A 388 4.38 13.75 -7.53
N ASP A 389 4.51 14.22 -6.30
CA ASP A 389 5.31 15.40 -5.96
C ASP A 389 6.83 15.09 -6.00
N LYS A 390 7.64 16.12 -5.77
CA LYS A 390 9.11 15.98 -5.77
C LYS A 390 9.65 15.04 -4.69
N ALA A 391 8.88 14.79 -3.63
CA ALA A 391 9.24 13.89 -2.55
C ALA A 391 8.72 12.45 -2.78
N GLY A 392 8.03 12.22 -3.90
CA GLY A 392 7.48 10.93 -4.29
C GLY A 392 6.11 10.59 -3.67
N TRP A 393 5.47 11.54 -2.97
CA TRP A 393 4.10 11.39 -2.47
C TRP A 393 3.11 11.84 -3.53
N PHE A 394 1.84 11.44 -3.38
CA PHE A 394 0.79 11.87 -4.29
C PHE A 394 0.55 13.39 -4.16
N GLU A 395 0.70 14.13 -5.26
CA GLU A 395 0.58 15.58 -5.28
C GLU A 395 -0.87 16.03 -5.11
N VAL A 396 -1.14 16.86 -4.10
CA VAL A 396 -2.47 17.44 -3.86
C VAL A 396 -2.37 18.87 -3.33
N ASP A 397 -3.38 19.67 -3.63
CA ASP A 397 -3.64 20.88 -2.86
C ASP A 397 -3.99 20.49 -1.41
N PRO A 398 -3.31 21.02 -0.39
CA PRO A 398 -3.48 20.58 0.99
C PRO A 398 -4.86 20.88 1.60
N ALA A 399 -5.60 21.83 1.03
CA ALA A 399 -6.93 22.19 1.53
C ALA A 399 -8.05 21.42 0.80
N THR A 400 -7.93 21.22 -0.51
CA THR A 400 -8.99 20.57 -1.30
C THR A 400 -8.77 19.08 -1.53
N LEU A 401 -7.53 18.61 -1.36
CA LEU A 401 -7.07 17.23 -1.64
C LEU A 401 -7.23 16.83 -3.12
N GLN A 402 -7.37 17.82 -3.99
CA GLN A 402 -7.43 17.70 -5.44
C GLN A 402 -6.02 17.77 -6.02
N HIS A 403 -5.74 17.00 -7.08
CA HIS A 403 -4.49 17.08 -7.80
C HIS A 403 -4.43 18.42 -8.58
N PRO A 404 -3.32 19.20 -8.49
CA PRO A 404 -3.28 20.57 -9.05
C PRO A 404 -3.37 20.61 -10.58
N ARG A 405 -2.92 19.56 -11.30
CA ARG A 405 -2.96 19.49 -12.78
C ARG A 405 -4.17 18.76 -13.33
N TYR A 406 -4.77 17.86 -12.55
CA TYR A 406 -5.88 16.99 -12.99
C TYR A 406 -7.08 17.17 -12.05
N PRO A 407 -8.01 18.07 -12.39
CA PRO A 407 -9.11 18.45 -11.48
C PRO A 407 -10.10 17.30 -11.18
N GLU A 408 -10.10 16.24 -11.99
CA GLU A 408 -10.88 15.02 -11.74
C GLU A 408 -10.20 14.01 -10.83
N ILE A 409 -8.94 14.26 -10.39
CA ILE A 409 -8.17 13.34 -9.56
C ILE A 409 -8.02 13.90 -8.15
N PHE A 410 -8.29 13.05 -7.16
CA PHE A 410 -8.18 13.35 -5.74
C PHE A 410 -7.37 12.28 -5.02
N ALA A 411 -6.84 12.59 -3.84
CA ALA A 411 -6.27 11.58 -2.96
C ALA A 411 -6.76 11.72 -1.52
N VAL A 412 -6.74 10.60 -0.78
CA VAL A 412 -7.16 10.51 0.62
C VAL A 412 -6.21 9.60 1.40
N GLY A 413 -5.91 9.96 2.62
CA GLY A 413 -5.14 9.14 3.57
C GLY A 413 -3.63 9.33 3.45
N ASP A 414 -2.92 8.26 3.77
CA ASP A 414 -1.48 8.33 4.01
C ASP A 414 -0.64 8.60 2.75
N VAL A 415 -1.20 8.36 1.56
CA VAL A 415 -0.53 8.61 0.28
C VAL A 415 -0.33 10.10 -0.05
N CYS A 416 -1.16 10.98 0.54
CA CYS A 416 -1.14 12.42 0.23
C CYS A 416 0.19 13.08 0.60
N GLY A 417 0.73 13.92 -0.30
CA GLY A 417 1.91 14.76 -0.10
C GLY A 417 1.64 15.97 0.80
N THR A 418 0.97 15.76 1.92
CA THR A 418 0.58 16.80 2.88
C THR A 418 1.29 16.64 4.22
N THR A 419 1.48 17.73 4.95
CA THR A 419 2.24 17.77 6.20
C THR A 419 1.44 17.36 7.45
N ASN A 420 0.18 16.95 7.28
CA ASN A 420 -0.64 16.48 8.40
C ASN A 420 -0.17 15.12 8.92
N ALA A 421 -0.55 14.80 10.15
CA ALA A 421 -0.33 13.47 10.71
C ALA A 421 -1.08 12.40 9.90
N LYS A 422 -0.36 11.41 9.37
CA LYS A 422 -0.92 10.28 8.61
C LYS A 422 -1.63 9.31 9.56
N THR A 423 -2.95 9.51 9.75
CA THR A 423 -3.76 8.77 10.73
C THR A 423 -5.16 8.46 10.18
N ALA A 424 -5.82 7.43 10.72
CA ALA A 424 -7.21 7.12 10.39
C ALA A 424 -8.17 8.29 10.71
N ALA A 425 -7.85 9.10 11.73
CA ALA A 425 -8.62 10.30 12.08
C ALA A 425 -8.49 11.41 11.02
N ALA A 426 -7.29 11.56 10.42
CA ALA A 426 -7.07 12.45 9.29
C ALA A 426 -7.88 11.98 8.08
N ALA A 427 -7.71 10.70 7.70
CA ALA A 427 -8.46 10.10 6.59
C ALA A 427 -9.97 10.29 6.74
N ARG A 428 -10.53 10.14 7.95
CA ARG A 428 -11.96 10.34 8.23
C ARG A 428 -12.43 11.76 7.86
N LYS A 429 -11.67 12.80 8.18
CA LYS A 429 -12.03 14.19 7.78
C LYS A 429 -11.79 14.43 6.30
N GLN A 430 -10.68 13.92 5.76
CA GLN A 430 -10.35 14.01 4.34
C GLN A 430 -11.42 13.37 3.43
N VAL A 431 -12.00 12.25 3.85
CA VAL A 431 -13.08 11.55 3.15
C VAL A 431 -14.26 12.48 2.85
N VAL A 432 -14.71 13.26 3.81
CA VAL A 432 -15.84 14.19 3.62
C VAL A 432 -15.46 15.31 2.66
N VAL A 433 -14.29 15.89 2.83
CA VAL A 433 -13.76 16.95 1.94
C VAL A 433 -13.70 16.47 0.49
N VAL A 434 -13.12 15.29 0.27
CA VAL A 434 -12.99 14.73 -1.09
C VAL A 434 -14.34 14.35 -1.66
N ALA A 435 -15.24 13.76 -0.89
CA ALA A 435 -16.57 13.40 -1.37
C ALA A 435 -17.38 14.65 -1.79
N ASP A 436 -17.36 15.73 -1.00
CA ASP A 436 -18.03 16.98 -1.34
C ASP A 436 -17.41 17.63 -2.58
N ASN A 437 -16.08 17.72 -2.64
CA ASN A 437 -15.36 18.34 -3.75
C ASN A 437 -15.54 17.55 -5.06
N LEU A 438 -15.48 16.23 -5.01
CA LEU A 438 -15.67 15.38 -6.17
C LEU A 438 -17.09 15.55 -6.76
N ILE A 439 -18.12 15.57 -5.93
CA ILE A 439 -19.49 15.83 -6.37
C ILE A 439 -19.63 17.24 -6.94
N ALA A 440 -18.94 18.24 -6.38
CA ALA A 440 -18.94 19.60 -6.91
C ALA A 440 -18.29 19.66 -8.30
N VAL A 441 -17.13 19.00 -8.52
CA VAL A 441 -16.49 18.90 -9.85
C VAL A 441 -17.43 18.27 -10.88
N ARG A 442 -18.14 17.21 -10.51
CA ARG A 442 -19.13 16.55 -11.41
C ARG A 442 -20.25 17.51 -11.84
N LYS A 443 -20.62 18.45 -11.00
CA LYS A 443 -21.67 19.44 -11.25
C LYS A 443 -21.15 20.74 -11.86
N GLY A 444 -19.83 20.86 -12.09
CA GLY A 444 -19.20 22.11 -12.54
C GLY A 444 -19.29 23.24 -11.53
N ALA A 445 -19.39 22.92 -10.22
CA ALA A 445 -19.51 23.87 -9.12
C ALA A 445 -18.16 24.11 -8.43
N GLU A 446 -18.07 25.19 -7.68
CA GLU A 446 -16.90 25.47 -6.82
C GLU A 446 -16.73 24.41 -5.74
N LEU A 447 -15.47 24.16 -5.33
CA LEU A 447 -15.14 23.18 -4.31
C LEU A 447 -15.53 23.66 -2.92
N PRO A 448 -16.53 23.06 -2.24
CA PRO A 448 -16.99 23.51 -0.93
C PRO A 448 -16.10 22.99 0.21
N GLY A 449 -15.47 21.82 0.02
CA GLY A 449 -14.73 21.13 1.08
C GLY A 449 -13.35 21.73 1.31
N ARG A 450 -13.00 21.94 2.58
CA ARG A 450 -11.66 22.41 3.00
C ARG A 450 -11.15 21.56 4.15
N TYR A 451 -9.95 21.02 4.00
CA TYR A 451 -9.24 20.27 5.01
C TYR A 451 -8.25 21.18 5.74
N ASP A 452 -8.28 21.14 7.06
CA ASP A 452 -7.48 22.00 7.96
C ASP A 452 -6.19 21.33 8.47
N GLY A 453 -5.83 20.16 7.90
CA GLY A 453 -4.69 19.39 8.35
C GLY A 453 -4.94 18.54 9.60
N TYR A 454 -6.20 18.44 10.06
CA TYR A 454 -6.56 17.70 11.26
C TYR A 454 -6.03 16.26 11.24
N GLY A 455 -5.35 15.90 12.31
CA GLY A 455 -5.00 14.52 12.64
C GLY A 455 -5.18 14.29 14.13
N SER A 456 -5.28 13.03 14.52
CA SER A 456 -5.36 12.66 15.92
C SER A 456 -4.47 11.47 16.21
N CYS A 457 -3.65 11.62 17.23
CA CYS A 457 -2.85 10.54 17.82
C CYS A 457 -3.33 10.31 19.26
N PRO A 458 -4.23 9.37 19.52
CA PRO A 458 -4.56 8.98 20.89
C PRO A 458 -3.35 8.28 21.52
N LEU A 459 -2.49 9.07 22.20
CA LEU A 459 -1.24 8.62 22.79
C LEU A 459 -1.53 7.82 24.06
N THR A 460 -1.40 6.51 23.97
CA THR A 460 -1.60 5.60 25.09
C THR A 460 -0.36 5.64 25.98
N VAL A 461 -0.46 6.27 27.14
CA VAL A 461 0.67 6.48 28.07
C VAL A 461 0.76 5.43 29.14
N GLU A 462 -0.34 4.74 29.45
CA GLU A 462 -0.43 3.52 30.26
C GLU A 462 -1.70 2.76 29.92
N ASN A 463 -1.81 1.53 30.31
CA ASN A 463 -3.06 0.77 30.15
C ASN A 463 -4.14 1.39 31.04
N GLY A 464 -5.14 2.01 30.40
CA GLY A 464 -6.22 2.74 31.05
C GLY A 464 -6.14 4.26 30.90
N LYS A 465 -5.06 4.84 30.33
CA LYS A 465 -4.97 6.29 30.11
C LYS A 465 -4.42 6.68 28.75
N VAL A 466 -5.02 7.69 28.17
CA VAL A 466 -4.68 8.25 26.84
C VAL A 466 -4.63 9.78 26.90
N ILE A 467 -3.58 10.36 26.33
CA ILE A 467 -3.52 11.75 25.93
C ILE A 467 -4.11 11.84 24.52
N LEU A 468 -5.20 12.59 24.35
CA LEU A 468 -5.88 12.72 23.06
C LEU A 468 -5.26 13.88 22.27
N ALA A 469 -4.12 13.60 21.63
CA ALA A 469 -3.41 14.60 20.84
C ALA A 469 -4.15 14.81 19.50
N GLU A 470 -4.79 15.97 19.36
CA GLU A 470 -5.54 16.41 18.17
C GLU A 470 -4.98 17.74 17.68
N PHE A 471 -4.54 17.78 16.44
CA PHE A 471 -3.86 18.95 15.87
C PHE A 471 -3.98 18.97 14.35
N GLY A 472 -3.81 20.17 13.78
CA GLY A 472 -3.82 20.45 12.34
C GLY A 472 -2.48 20.92 11.82
N TYR A 473 -2.50 21.55 10.66
CA TYR A 473 -1.31 22.13 10.04
C TYR A 473 -0.58 23.08 10.99
N GLY A 474 0.76 23.05 10.96
CA GLY A 474 1.60 23.87 11.85
C GLY A 474 1.52 23.49 13.32
N GLY A 475 0.93 22.35 13.67
CA GLY A 475 0.78 21.92 15.08
C GLY A 475 -0.32 22.65 15.84
N LYS A 476 -1.22 23.36 15.16
CA LYS A 476 -2.38 24.02 15.77
C LYS A 476 -3.25 22.99 16.49
N LEU A 477 -3.53 23.21 17.78
CA LEU A 477 -4.42 22.33 18.54
C LEU A 477 -5.86 22.43 18.02
N LEU A 478 -6.48 21.29 17.76
CA LEU A 478 -7.85 21.17 17.22
C LEU A 478 -8.64 20.13 18.05
N PRO A 479 -8.84 20.34 19.35
CA PRO A 479 -9.50 19.37 20.20
C PRO A 479 -10.98 19.19 19.79
N THR A 480 -11.41 17.95 19.66
CA THR A 480 -12.82 17.60 19.39
C THR A 480 -13.71 17.85 20.61
N PHE A 481 -13.14 17.73 21.81
CA PHE A 481 -13.89 17.89 23.07
C PHE A 481 -13.42 19.16 23.83
N PRO A 482 -14.31 19.82 24.58
CA PRO A 482 -13.97 21.02 25.35
C PRO A 482 -13.19 20.68 26.64
N MET A 483 -12.10 19.98 26.48
CA MET A 483 -11.22 19.54 27.58
C MET A 483 -9.77 19.78 27.18
N ASP A 484 -8.90 19.98 28.19
CA ASP A 484 -7.46 20.07 27.95
C ASP A 484 -6.96 18.75 27.31
N PRO A 485 -6.49 18.78 26.05
CA PRO A 485 -6.07 17.60 25.31
C PRO A 485 -4.72 17.04 25.80
N THR A 486 -3.98 17.79 26.64
CA THR A 486 -2.66 17.39 27.16
C THR A 486 -2.76 16.50 28.40
N VAL A 487 -3.93 16.44 29.02
CA VAL A 487 -4.17 15.66 30.25
C VAL A 487 -4.52 14.22 29.93
N PRO A 488 -3.78 13.23 30.45
CA PRO A 488 -4.10 11.81 30.26
C PRO A 488 -5.42 11.46 30.97
N ARG A 489 -6.33 10.78 30.24
CA ARG A 489 -7.69 10.48 30.73
C ARG A 489 -8.10 9.03 30.49
N THR A 490 -8.85 8.47 31.44
CA THR A 490 -9.48 7.15 31.32
C THR A 490 -10.65 7.20 30.32
N SER A 491 -11.38 8.32 30.23
CA SER A 491 -12.44 8.51 29.21
C SER A 491 -11.86 8.44 27.78
N ALA A 492 -10.68 9.00 27.55
CA ALA A 492 -9.97 8.90 26.27
C ALA A 492 -9.48 7.48 25.98
N TRP A 493 -9.15 6.72 27.02
CA TRP A 493 -8.87 5.28 26.88
C TRP A 493 -10.11 4.52 26.42
N PHE A 494 -11.27 4.73 27.06
CA PHE A 494 -12.52 4.10 26.66
C PHE A 494 -12.89 4.46 25.20
N LEU A 495 -12.73 5.73 24.85
CA LEU A 495 -12.91 6.20 23.48
C LEU A 495 -12.02 5.38 22.51
N LYS A 496 -10.71 5.28 22.79
CA LYS A 496 -9.76 4.59 21.93
C LYS A 496 -9.96 3.08 21.87
N ALA A 497 -10.16 2.44 23.03
CA ALA A 497 -10.12 0.98 23.13
C ALA A 497 -11.46 0.32 22.84
N ARG A 498 -12.58 1.05 22.90
CA ARG A 498 -13.94 0.51 22.71
C ARG A 498 -14.73 1.25 21.63
N PHE A 499 -14.89 2.57 21.77
CA PHE A 499 -15.76 3.31 20.86
C PHE A 499 -15.18 3.43 19.44
N LEU A 500 -13.91 3.81 19.29
CA LEU A 500 -13.32 4.01 17.96
C LEU A 500 -13.23 2.72 17.12
N PRO A 501 -12.90 1.53 17.67
CA PRO A 501 -13.01 0.28 16.91
C PRO A 501 -14.45 -0.01 16.45
N TRP A 502 -15.43 0.13 17.34
CA TRP A 502 -16.82 -0.04 16.99
C TRP A 502 -17.27 0.96 15.91
N PHE A 503 -16.93 2.24 16.07
CA PHE A 503 -17.26 3.30 15.12
C PHE A 503 -16.57 3.09 13.76
N TYR A 504 -15.35 2.59 13.76
CA TYR A 504 -14.65 2.25 12.52
C TYR A 504 -15.46 1.27 11.66
N TRP A 505 -15.80 0.12 12.23
CA TRP A 505 -16.52 -0.92 11.51
C TRP A 505 -17.98 -0.57 11.18
N ASN A 506 -18.68 0.10 12.08
CA ASN A 506 -20.12 0.32 11.98
C ASN A 506 -20.50 1.76 11.59
N GLY A 507 -19.54 2.67 11.61
CA GLY A 507 -19.74 4.08 11.28
C GLY A 507 -18.91 4.51 10.08
N MET A 508 -17.60 4.66 10.24
CA MET A 508 -16.70 5.23 9.24
C MET A 508 -16.76 4.47 7.90
N LEU A 509 -16.62 3.14 7.92
CA LEU A 509 -16.68 2.30 6.71
C LEU A 509 -18.09 2.22 6.08
N LYS A 510 -19.12 2.68 6.79
CA LYS A 510 -20.52 2.74 6.32
C LYS A 510 -20.95 4.17 5.96
N GLY A 511 -20.00 5.09 5.76
CA GLY A 511 -20.27 6.48 5.36
C GLY A 511 -20.95 7.34 6.42
N ARG A 512 -20.86 6.97 7.71
CA ARG A 512 -21.34 7.83 8.81
C ARG A 512 -20.27 8.86 9.16
N GLU A 513 -20.55 10.12 8.91
CA GLU A 513 -19.59 11.24 8.96
C GLU A 513 -19.56 11.92 10.34
N TRP A 514 -19.60 11.14 11.43
CA TRP A 514 -19.55 11.69 12.78
C TRP A 514 -18.15 12.24 13.11
N PHE A 515 -18.11 13.33 13.86
CA PHE A 515 -16.89 14.03 14.29
C PHE A 515 -16.02 14.56 13.13
N THR A 516 -16.60 14.83 11.98
CA THR A 516 -15.84 15.36 10.84
C THR A 516 -15.71 16.87 10.87
N GLY A 517 -16.66 17.59 11.48
CA GLY A 517 -16.57 19.04 11.70
C GLY A 517 -16.47 19.89 10.43
N CYS A 518 -16.61 19.29 9.24
CA CYS A 518 -16.68 20.01 7.98
C CYS A 518 -18.14 20.41 7.74
N SER A 519 -18.63 21.40 8.48
CA SER A 519 -19.84 22.10 8.10
C SER A 519 -19.44 23.14 7.08
N ALA A 520 -19.97 23.03 5.86
CA ALA A 520 -20.05 24.20 4.99
C ALA A 520 -20.72 25.34 5.79
N LYS A 521 -20.00 26.43 6.03
CA LYS A 521 -20.57 27.75 6.33
C LYS A 521 -20.54 28.56 5.07
#